data_c452ece228465f80fbb383697c851021
#
_entry.id   c452ece228465f80fbb383697c851021
#
_cell.length_a   1.000
_cell.length_b   1.000
_cell.length_c   1.000
_cell.angle_alpha   90.00
_cell.angle_beta   90.00
_cell.angle_gamma   90.00
#
_symmetry.space_group_name_H-M   'P 1'
#
loop_
_entity.id
_entity.type
_entity.pdbx_description
1 polymer ?
#
loop_
_entity_poly.entity_id
_entity_poly.type
_entity_poly.pdbx_seq_one_letter_code
_entity_poly.pdbx_strand_id
1 'polypeptide(L)'
;MFVVNDLTISTLKGRVLLKDFSMTLNPDDRIALIGEEGNGKSTLLKILAGIDVSSYVTHTGSIFCDEKTAYLPQKIENEWMDETVFGYMVRENHDDEIDYEHYSHYAELYDALKAVNLDASILDDERQLRTYSGGEKVRIAMAKLLYGNPDILLLDEPTNDLDLETLIWLESFISSSSLPMIFISHDESLLENCSNGILHLEQLKRKQEARMTFARLNYSDYVRDRLHFIERNNSIAAKQKAEYFKQIEKYRQIYQKVEHQQATISRQDPHGGQLLKKKMHAVKSLGRKLDEKKENLTERFDPEEAINIFFADVDLNPGKVILDYHLDELTVGERVLARNIELQVRGRDKVCLIGKNGSGKTTLLRMMKDVIMSDDSVHAGYMPQNYDEVMDFDISPVEFLKKEGTREEISRIRTHLGSLKFTAEEMEHDIRELSEGQKCKILLLKLILDGCNVLIMDEPTRNLSPLSNPQVRKMLIEYGGCIVAVSHDRKFIENVCDKVYMLDEDGLHSMM
;
A
#
# COMPACT_ATOMS: atom_id res chain seq x y z
N MET A 1 27.92 -14.30 -3.37
CA MET A 1 27.66 -13.07 -4.17
C MET A 1 26.28 -13.17 -4.77
N PHE A 2 25.40 -12.18 -4.54
CA PHE A 2 24.02 -12.16 -5.06
C PHE A 2 23.88 -11.08 -6.14
N VAL A 3 23.68 -11.50 -7.39
CA VAL A 3 23.62 -10.59 -8.55
C VAL A 3 22.42 -10.95 -9.43
N VAL A 4 21.65 -9.94 -9.77
CA VAL A 4 20.54 -10.02 -10.73
C VAL A 4 20.92 -9.26 -11.99
N ASN A 5 20.76 -9.87 -13.17
CA ASN A 5 21.07 -9.28 -14.46
C ASN A 5 19.86 -9.33 -15.40
N ASP A 6 19.46 -8.16 -15.89
CA ASP A 6 18.44 -7.95 -16.93
C ASP A 6 17.13 -8.73 -16.69
N LEU A 7 16.73 -8.82 -15.41
CA LEU A 7 15.51 -9.53 -15.02
C LEU A 7 14.27 -8.79 -15.54
N THR A 8 13.46 -9.49 -16.32
CA THR A 8 12.15 -9.02 -16.79
C THR A 8 11.10 -10.03 -16.37
N ILE A 9 10.02 -9.57 -15.74
CA ILE A 9 8.91 -10.38 -15.23
C ILE A 9 7.62 -9.95 -15.91
N SER A 10 6.87 -10.91 -16.45
CA SER A 10 5.58 -10.67 -17.11
C SER A 10 4.54 -11.69 -16.65
N THR A 11 3.30 -11.24 -16.47
CA THR A 11 2.17 -12.16 -16.23
C THR A 11 1.89 -13.00 -17.49
N LEU A 12 1.25 -14.16 -17.34
CA LEU A 12 0.83 -14.99 -18.47
C LEU A 12 -0.12 -14.26 -19.44
N LYS A 13 -0.83 -13.22 -18.96
CA LYS A 13 -1.67 -12.33 -19.78
C LYS A 13 -0.87 -11.26 -20.55
N GLY A 14 0.46 -11.24 -20.42
CA GLY A 14 1.37 -10.32 -21.14
C GLY A 14 1.59 -8.96 -20.47
N ARG A 15 1.07 -8.72 -19.24
CA ARG A 15 1.39 -7.50 -18.48
C ARG A 15 2.82 -7.61 -17.94
N VAL A 16 3.65 -6.60 -18.24
CA VAL A 16 4.99 -6.49 -17.69
C VAL A 16 4.91 -5.94 -16.25
N LEU A 17 5.47 -6.67 -15.29
CA LEU A 17 5.56 -6.27 -13.88
C LEU A 17 6.89 -5.58 -13.58
N LEU A 18 7.97 -6.09 -14.17
CA LEU A 18 9.34 -5.62 -14.02
C LEU A 18 10.06 -5.72 -15.36
N LYS A 19 10.90 -4.74 -15.68
CA LYS A 19 11.63 -4.73 -16.95
C LYS A 19 13.10 -4.36 -16.75
N ASP A 20 14.00 -5.13 -17.37
CA ASP A 20 15.44 -4.88 -17.50
C ASP A 20 16.10 -4.54 -16.14
N PHE A 21 15.76 -5.31 -15.08
CA PHE A 21 16.26 -5.09 -13.74
C PHE A 21 17.61 -5.73 -13.50
N SER A 22 18.55 -4.94 -13.01
CA SER A 22 19.87 -5.43 -12.59
C SER A 22 20.26 -4.84 -11.25
N MET A 23 20.74 -5.68 -10.33
CA MET A 23 21.25 -5.24 -9.01
C MET A 23 22.29 -6.20 -8.48
N THR A 24 23.09 -5.69 -7.54
CA THR A 24 23.97 -6.50 -6.69
C THR A 24 23.63 -6.21 -5.23
N LEU A 25 23.41 -7.25 -4.44
CA LEU A 25 23.20 -7.16 -2.99
C LEU A 25 24.56 -7.20 -2.30
N ASN A 26 24.84 -6.20 -1.45
CA ASN A 26 26.06 -6.14 -0.64
C ASN A 26 25.79 -6.67 0.78
N PRO A 27 26.84 -7.04 1.53
CA PRO A 27 26.71 -7.62 2.88
C PRO A 27 25.90 -6.78 3.88
N ASP A 28 25.95 -5.44 3.78
CA ASP A 28 25.26 -4.53 4.73
C ASP A 28 23.93 -4.00 4.18
N ASP A 29 23.47 -4.51 3.02
CA ASP A 29 22.25 -4.02 2.38
C ASP A 29 21.00 -4.48 3.14
N ARG A 30 20.17 -3.53 3.53
CA ARG A 30 18.80 -3.71 4.01
C ARG A 30 17.87 -2.98 3.05
N ILE A 31 17.45 -3.70 2.00
CA ILE A 31 16.70 -3.13 0.89
C ILE A 31 15.21 -3.29 1.14
N ALA A 32 14.51 -2.18 1.26
CA ALA A 32 13.05 -2.19 1.31
C ALA A 32 12.47 -2.22 -0.12
N LEU A 33 11.66 -3.23 -0.39
CA LEU A 33 10.93 -3.39 -1.65
C LEU A 33 9.53 -2.79 -1.47
N ILE A 34 9.28 -1.65 -2.12
CA ILE A 34 8.02 -0.89 -2.01
C ILE A 34 7.29 -0.79 -3.34
N GLY A 35 6.02 -0.40 -3.30
CA GLY A 35 5.14 -0.21 -4.45
C GLY A 35 3.70 -0.54 -4.10
N GLU A 36 2.76 -0.19 -4.97
CA GLU A 36 1.35 -0.51 -4.79
C GLU A 36 1.14 -2.03 -4.80
N GLU A 37 0.03 -2.46 -4.20
CA GLU A 37 -0.36 -3.86 -4.18
C GLU A 37 -0.64 -4.37 -5.62
N GLY A 38 -0.26 -5.62 -5.91
CA GLY A 38 -0.38 -6.19 -7.25
C GLY A 38 0.71 -5.74 -8.25
N ASN A 39 1.74 -4.98 -7.82
CA ASN A 39 2.87 -4.61 -8.66
C ASN A 39 3.95 -5.70 -8.78
N GLY A 40 3.75 -6.85 -8.12
CA GLY A 40 4.63 -8.01 -8.25
C GLY A 40 5.77 -8.05 -7.23
N LYS A 41 5.66 -7.36 -6.08
CA LYS A 41 6.66 -7.37 -4.99
C LYS A 41 6.96 -8.79 -4.50
N SER A 42 5.95 -9.51 -4.02
CA SER A 42 6.09 -10.90 -3.55
C SER A 42 6.53 -11.85 -4.66
N THR A 43 6.10 -11.61 -5.91
CA THR A 43 6.54 -12.38 -7.07
C THR A 43 8.04 -12.21 -7.32
N LEU A 44 8.54 -10.97 -7.26
CA LEU A 44 9.97 -10.71 -7.37
C LEU A 44 10.74 -11.42 -6.24
N LEU A 45 10.27 -11.30 -5.00
CA LEU A 45 10.94 -11.91 -3.84
C LEU A 45 11.00 -13.43 -3.96
N LYS A 46 9.92 -14.09 -4.43
CA LYS A 46 9.89 -15.54 -4.70
C LYS A 46 10.87 -15.95 -5.79
N ILE A 47 10.94 -15.18 -6.88
CA ILE A 47 11.92 -15.43 -7.96
C ILE A 47 13.35 -15.32 -7.43
N LEU A 48 13.64 -14.28 -6.59
CA LEU A 48 14.94 -14.11 -5.96
C LEU A 48 15.29 -15.25 -4.98
N ALA A 49 14.27 -15.85 -4.35
CA ALA A 49 14.40 -17.03 -3.49
C ALA A 49 14.53 -18.34 -4.27
N GLY A 50 14.43 -18.33 -5.59
CA GLY A 50 14.44 -19.54 -6.42
C GLY A 50 13.15 -20.37 -6.37
N ILE A 51 12.06 -19.79 -5.86
CA ILE A 51 10.74 -20.46 -5.78
C ILE A 51 10.08 -20.44 -7.16
N ASP A 52 9.50 -21.57 -7.58
CA ASP A 52 8.80 -21.68 -8.85
C ASP A 52 7.50 -20.86 -8.87
N VAL A 53 7.43 -19.94 -9.81
CA VAL A 53 6.27 -19.05 -10.05
C VAL A 53 5.72 -19.21 -11.48
N SER A 54 6.17 -20.21 -12.22
CA SER A 54 5.82 -20.44 -13.64
C SER A 54 4.32 -20.62 -13.87
N SER A 55 3.56 -20.97 -12.84
CA SER A 55 2.11 -21.15 -12.91
C SER A 55 1.33 -19.86 -13.22
N TYR A 56 1.89 -18.65 -12.95
CA TYR A 56 1.19 -17.38 -13.14
C TYR A 56 2.04 -16.25 -13.74
N VAL A 57 3.40 -16.42 -13.82
CA VAL A 57 4.30 -15.46 -14.47
C VAL A 57 5.37 -16.15 -15.29
N THR A 58 5.95 -15.40 -16.22
CA THR A 58 7.18 -15.77 -16.92
C THR A 58 8.25 -14.73 -16.60
N HIS A 59 9.51 -15.16 -16.53
CA HIS A 59 10.64 -14.25 -16.37
C HIS A 59 11.79 -14.60 -17.31
N THR A 60 12.60 -13.60 -17.62
CA THR A 60 13.86 -13.71 -18.39
C THR A 60 14.96 -12.96 -17.65
N GLY A 61 16.20 -13.17 -18.02
CA GLY A 61 17.36 -12.65 -17.30
C GLY A 61 18.05 -13.74 -16.50
N SER A 62 18.99 -13.40 -15.65
CA SER A 62 19.74 -14.35 -14.83
C SER A 62 19.91 -13.86 -13.39
N ILE A 63 19.83 -14.81 -12.46
CA ILE A 63 20.12 -14.59 -11.04
C ILE A 63 21.30 -15.47 -10.69
N PHE A 64 22.33 -14.85 -10.14
CA PHE A 64 23.52 -15.52 -9.68
C PHE A 64 23.55 -15.43 -8.16
N CYS A 65 23.42 -16.56 -7.50
CA CYS A 65 23.45 -16.64 -6.04
C CYS A 65 24.22 -17.90 -5.62
N ASP A 66 25.40 -17.70 -5.02
CA ASP A 66 26.21 -18.76 -4.41
C ASP A 66 25.93 -18.89 -2.90
N GLU A 67 25.04 -18.07 -2.37
CA GLU A 67 24.74 -17.94 -0.94
C GLU A 67 23.38 -18.57 -0.62
N LYS A 68 23.23 -19.07 0.60
CA LYS A 68 21.98 -19.66 1.07
C LYS A 68 20.95 -18.57 1.37
N THR A 69 19.91 -18.51 0.55
CA THR A 69 18.78 -17.58 0.76
C THR A 69 17.69 -18.22 1.62
N ALA A 70 17.13 -17.48 2.56
CA ALA A 70 15.96 -17.88 3.31
C ALA A 70 14.80 -16.93 3.04
N TYR A 71 13.62 -17.47 2.75
CA TYR A 71 12.43 -16.73 2.41
C TYR A 71 11.35 -16.88 3.47
N LEU A 72 10.93 -15.74 4.04
CA LEU A 72 9.76 -15.67 4.92
C LEU A 72 8.53 -15.34 4.08
N PRO A 73 7.56 -16.25 3.97
CA PRO A 73 6.30 -15.96 3.28
C PRO A 73 5.41 -15.02 4.11
N GLN A 74 4.52 -14.30 3.44
CA GLN A 74 3.54 -13.41 4.08
C GLN A 74 2.67 -14.12 5.13
N LYS A 75 2.38 -15.41 4.91
CA LYS A 75 1.67 -16.28 5.85
C LYS A 75 2.31 -17.66 5.85
N ILE A 76 2.37 -18.29 7.03
CA ILE A 76 2.70 -19.70 7.12
C ILE A 76 1.60 -20.49 6.40
N GLU A 77 1.99 -21.46 5.58
CA GLU A 77 1.07 -22.30 4.81
C GLU A 77 0.12 -23.08 5.73
N ASN A 78 -1.12 -23.25 5.26
CA ASN A 78 -2.18 -23.86 6.09
C ASN A 78 -1.86 -25.28 6.53
N GLU A 79 -1.08 -26.03 5.77
CA GLU A 79 -0.67 -27.40 6.11
C GLU A 79 0.14 -27.47 7.39
N TRP A 80 0.92 -26.42 7.72
CA TRP A 80 1.69 -26.34 8.95
C TRP A 80 0.87 -25.97 10.20
N MET A 81 -0.36 -25.48 10.03
CA MET A 81 -1.14 -24.93 11.15
C MET A 81 -1.50 -25.98 12.21
N ASP A 82 -1.54 -27.25 11.84
CA ASP A 82 -1.85 -28.36 12.74
C ASP A 82 -0.60 -28.98 13.38
N GLU A 83 0.59 -28.54 12.99
CA GLU A 83 1.86 -29.01 13.53
C GLU A 83 2.23 -28.32 14.85
N THR A 84 3.07 -29.00 15.63
CA THR A 84 3.76 -28.41 16.80
C THR A 84 4.89 -27.49 16.33
N VAL A 85 5.38 -26.62 17.24
CA VAL A 85 6.54 -25.76 16.92
C VAL A 85 7.76 -26.61 16.59
N PHE A 86 8.02 -27.68 17.35
CA PHE A 86 9.13 -28.58 17.08
C PHE A 86 9.03 -29.21 15.69
N GLY A 87 7.87 -29.79 15.35
CA GLY A 87 7.63 -30.41 14.03
C GLY A 87 7.82 -29.43 12.88
N TYR A 88 7.34 -28.18 13.04
CA TYR A 88 7.54 -27.12 12.06
C TYR A 88 9.01 -26.73 11.89
N MET A 89 9.76 -26.62 12.97
CA MET A 89 11.16 -26.16 12.91
C MET A 89 12.11 -27.19 12.31
N VAL A 90 11.92 -28.48 12.58
CA VAL A 90 12.89 -29.52 12.18
C VAL A 90 12.63 -30.10 10.79
N ARG A 91 11.42 -29.99 10.24
CA ARG A 91 11.11 -30.50 8.90
C ARG A 91 11.36 -29.42 7.84
N GLU A 92 11.93 -29.82 6.71
CA GLU A 92 12.04 -28.95 5.53
C GLU A 92 10.70 -28.89 4.79
N ASN A 93 10.06 -30.04 4.53
CA ASN A 93 8.72 -30.13 3.97
C ASN A 93 7.78 -30.79 4.96
N HIS A 94 6.48 -30.49 4.87
CA HIS A 94 5.46 -30.99 5.77
C HIS A 94 5.41 -32.54 5.85
N ASP A 95 5.62 -33.20 4.71
CA ASP A 95 5.54 -34.66 4.59
C ASP A 95 6.83 -35.39 5.01
N ASP A 96 7.90 -34.65 5.37
CA ASP A 96 9.15 -35.27 5.78
C ASP A 96 9.00 -35.95 7.14
N GLU A 97 9.65 -37.11 7.32
CA GLU A 97 9.73 -37.77 8.62
C GLU A 97 10.68 -37.01 9.55
N ILE A 98 10.33 -36.92 10.84
CA ILE A 98 11.21 -36.29 11.83
C ILE A 98 12.37 -37.24 12.11
N ASP A 99 13.59 -36.80 11.80
CA ASP A 99 14.81 -37.51 12.16
C ASP A 99 15.20 -37.18 13.60
N TYR A 100 14.87 -38.08 14.52
CA TYR A 100 15.20 -37.96 15.95
C TYR A 100 16.66 -38.27 16.28
N GLU A 101 17.46 -38.80 15.35
CA GLU A 101 18.86 -39.13 15.62
C GLU A 101 19.79 -37.90 15.60
N HIS A 102 19.33 -36.79 15.02
CA HIS A 102 20.06 -35.53 14.95
C HIS A 102 19.92 -34.65 16.21
N TYR A 103 19.91 -35.24 17.40
CA TYR A 103 19.90 -34.53 18.69
C TYR A 103 21.05 -33.51 18.88
N SER A 104 22.10 -33.58 18.06
CA SER A 104 23.20 -32.60 18.06
C SER A 104 22.76 -31.18 17.65
N HIS A 105 21.61 -31.04 16.97
CA HIS A 105 21.10 -29.76 16.50
C HIS A 105 20.21 -29.00 17.49
N TYR A 106 19.94 -29.57 18.69
CA TYR A 106 19.17 -28.84 19.71
C TYR A 106 19.82 -27.51 20.12
N ALA A 107 21.16 -27.45 20.15
CA ALA A 107 21.87 -26.21 20.48
C ALA A 107 21.58 -25.11 19.41
N GLU A 108 21.54 -25.49 18.14
CA GLU A 108 21.25 -24.58 17.02
C GLU A 108 19.78 -24.11 17.04
N LEU A 109 18.84 -25.02 17.40
CA LEU A 109 17.43 -24.67 17.61
C LEU A 109 17.26 -23.66 18.75
N TYR A 110 17.96 -23.90 19.90
CA TYR A 110 17.93 -22.97 21.01
C TYR A 110 18.50 -21.60 20.65
N ASP A 111 19.62 -21.56 19.93
CA ASP A 111 20.22 -20.31 19.47
C ASP A 111 19.28 -19.54 18.50
N ALA A 112 18.62 -20.25 17.60
CA ALA A 112 17.65 -19.67 16.69
C ALA A 112 16.44 -19.08 17.43
N LEU A 113 15.87 -19.80 18.40
CA LEU A 113 14.76 -19.30 19.23
C LEU A 113 15.17 -18.11 20.09
N LYS A 114 16.35 -18.16 20.68
CA LYS A 114 16.91 -17.06 21.48
C LYS A 114 17.12 -15.80 20.64
N ALA A 115 17.56 -15.93 19.38
CA ALA A 115 17.75 -14.81 18.46
C ALA A 115 16.44 -14.06 18.18
N VAL A 116 15.29 -14.74 18.30
CA VAL A 116 13.96 -14.13 18.10
C VAL A 116 13.21 -13.88 19.42
N ASN A 117 13.89 -13.92 20.57
CA ASN A 117 13.30 -13.71 21.89
C ASN A 117 12.14 -14.69 22.21
N LEU A 118 12.28 -15.96 21.84
CA LEU A 118 11.40 -17.05 22.23
C LEU A 118 12.08 -17.94 23.26
N ASP A 119 11.32 -18.40 24.26
CA ASP A 119 11.78 -19.37 25.24
C ASP A 119 11.86 -20.76 24.59
N ALA A 120 12.92 -21.50 24.91
CA ALA A 120 13.15 -22.81 24.34
C ALA A 120 12.09 -23.85 24.75
N SER A 121 11.38 -23.63 25.86
CA SER A 121 10.27 -24.49 26.30
C SER A 121 9.15 -24.61 25.27
N ILE A 122 9.08 -23.69 24.29
CA ILE A 122 8.12 -23.75 23.20
C ILE A 122 8.32 -25.01 22.31
N LEU A 123 9.51 -25.61 22.31
CA LEU A 123 9.77 -26.86 21.57
C LEU A 123 9.13 -28.08 22.23
N ASP A 124 8.94 -28.03 23.55
CA ASP A 124 8.29 -29.10 24.31
C ASP A 124 6.75 -28.93 24.39
N ASP A 125 6.25 -27.82 23.83
CA ASP A 125 4.83 -27.51 23.84
C ASP A 125 4.09 -28.31 22.75
N GLU A 126 3.09 -29.09 23.15
CA GLU A 126 2.27 -29.88 22.24
C GLU A 126 1.21 -29.04 21.51
N ARG A 127 1.14 -27.71 21.79
CA ARG A 127 0.20 -26.81 21.10
C ARG A 127 0.51 -26.73 19.61
N GLN A 128 -0.56 -26.67 18.83
CA GLN A 128 -0.48 -26.50 17.38
C GLN A 128 -0.21 -25.05 17.01
N LEU A 129 0.51 -24.81 15.91
CA LEU A 129 0.85 -23.47 15.41
C LEU A 129 -0.37 -22.54 15.27
N ARG A 130 -1.56 -23.08 14.92
CA ARG A 130 -2.78 -22.30 14.81
C ARG A 130 -3.15 -21.54 16.09
N THR A 131 -2.75 -22.06 17.26
CA THR A 131 -3.12 -21.50 18.59
C THR A 131 -2.24 -20.34 19.03
N TYR A 132 -1.10 -20.13 18.37
CA TYR A 132 -0.21 -19.03 18.67
C TYR A 132 -0.70 -17.72 18.06
N SER A 133 -0.39 -16.61 18.69
CA SER A 133 -0.67 -15.26 18.17
C SER A 133 0.07 -14.99 16.85
N GLY A 134 -0.36 -13.97 16.10
CA GLY A 134 0.32 -13.55 14.87
C GLY A 134 1.80 -13.23 15.10
N GLY A 135 2.11 -12.50 16.17
CA GLY A 135 3.49 -12.15 16.52
C GLY A 135 4.35 -13.35 16.89
N GLU A 136 3.81 -14.30 17.68
CA GLU A 136 4.52 -15.55 17.98
C GLU A 136 4.79 -16.37 16.72
N LYS A 137 3.81 -16.49 15.82
CA LYS A 137 3.98 -17.19 14.54
C LYS A 137 5.09 -16.59 13.67
N VAL A 138 5.18 -15.27 13.60
CA VAL A 138 6.24 -14.60 12.85
C VAL A 138 7.60 -14.87 13.51
N ARG A 139 7.71 -14.79 14.84
CA ARG A 139 8.95 -15.14 15.57
C ARG A 139 9.34 -16.59 15.36
N ILE A 140 8.41 -17.54 15.43
CA ILE A 140 8.65 -18.97 15.16
C ILE A 140 9.14 -19.18 13.73
N ALA A 141 8.49 -18.55 12.75
CA ALA A 141 8.91 -18.64 11.35
C ALA A 141 10.30 -18.04 11.11
N MET A 142 10.61 -16.90 11.75
CA MET A 142 11.95 -16.32 11.73
C MET A 142 12.98 -17.24 12.38
N ALA A 143 12.67 -17.90 13.51
CA ALA A 143 13.54 -18.88 14.13
C ALA A 143 13.86 -20.04 13.18
N LYS A 144 12.84 -20.57 12.48
CA LYS A 144 13.03 -21.61 11.45
C LYS A 144 14.00 -21.16 10.35
N LEU A 145 13.87 -19.94 9.86
CA LEU A 145 14.79 -19.40 8.86
C LEU A 145 16.22 -19.31 9.38
N LEU A 146 16.41 -18.81 10.61
CA LEU A 146 17.72 -18.67 11.24
C LEU A 146 18.36 -20.02 11.56
N TYR A 147 17.56 -21.01 11.97
CA TYR A 147 18.01 -22.39 12.17
C TYR A 147 18.64 -22.97 10.89
N GLY A 148 18.11 -22.60 9.73
CA GLY A 148 18.69 -22.93 8.43
C GLY A 148 20.08 -22.33 8.19
N ASN A 149 20.59 -21.44 9.04
CA ASN A 149 21.86 -20.73 8.89
C ASN A 149 21.99 -20.05 7.50
N PRO A 150 21.12 -19.10 7.18
CA PRO A 150 21.10 -18.41 5.88
C PRO A 150 22.20 -17.36 5.80
N ASP A 151 22.60 -17.05 4.57
CA ASP A 151 23.48 -15.93 4.25
C ASP A 151 22.69 -14.67 3.87
N ILE A 152 21.44 -14.84 3.41
CA ILE A 152 20.56 -13.75 2.95
C ILE A 152 19.13 -13.99 3.42
N LEU A 153 18.46 -12.94 3.89
CA LEU A 153 17.06 -12.96 4.28
C LEU A 153 16.18 -12.25 3.25
N LEU A 154 15.09 -12.90 2.84
CA LEU A 154 14.05 -12.37 1.98
C LEU A 154 12.73 -12.40 2.75
N LEU A 155 12.22 -11.22 3.18
CA LEU A 155 11.08 -11.14 4.09
C LEU A 155 9.86 -10.53 3.37
N ASP A 156 8.81 -11.33 3.19
CA ASP A 156 7.58 -10.90 2.50
C ASP A 156 6.52 -10.46 3.51
N GLU A 157 6.40 -9.14 3.72
CA GLU A 157 5.45 -8.50 4.62
C GLU A 157 5.46 -9.06 6.06
N PRO A 158 6.61 -9.13 6.73
CA PRO A 158 6.73 -9.69 8.08
C PRO A 158 5.97 -8.87 9.14
N THR A 159 5.48 -7.69 8.77
CA THR A 159 4.76 -6.76 9.66
C THR A 159 3.25 -7.03 9.73
N ASN A 160 2.72 -7.91 8.89
CA ASN A 160 1.30 -8.19 8.86
C ASN A 160 0.81 -8.85 10.15
N ASP A 161 -0.33 -8.37 10.66
CA ASP A 161 -0.97 -8.89 11.87
C ASP A 161 -0.12 -8.82 13.15
N LEU A 162 0.89 -7.92 13.20
CA LEU A 162 1.72 -7.71 14.39
C LEU A 162 1.15 -6.60 15.28
N ASP A 163 1.26 -6.79 16.59
CA ASP A 163 1.04 -5.71 17.56
C ASP A 163 2.30 -4.82 17.71
N LEU A 164 2.14 -3.69 18.37
CA LEU A 164 3.21 -2.69 18.52
C LEU A 164 4.47 -3.27 19.18
N GLU A 165 4.32 -4.17 20.17
CA GLU A 165 5.45 -4.79 20.86
C GLU A 165 6.26 -5.66 19.89
N THR A 166 5.58 -6.46 19.08
CA THR A 166 6.24 -7.33 18.10
C THR A 166 6.84 -6.52 16.94
N LEU A 167 6.20 -5.42 16.52
CA LEU A 167 6.77 -4.51 15.53
C LEU A 167 8.08 -3.88 16.00
N ILE A 168 8.16 -3.41 17.26
CA ILE A 168 9.40 -2.86 17.86
C ILE A 168 10.50 -3.94 17.91
N TRP A 169 10.14 -5.18 18.28
CA TRP A 169 11.07 -6.28 18.26
C TRP A 169 11.61 -6.55 16.84
N LEU A 170 10.73 -6.63 15.83
CA LEU A 170 11.12 -6.88 14.44
C LEU A 170 12.03 -5.78 13.90
N GLU A 171 11.74 -4.52 14.22
CA GLU A 171 12.56 -3.37 13.89
C GLU A 171 13.97 -3.48 14.49
N SER A 172 14.05 -3.85 15.77
CA SER A 172 15.32 -4.10 16.45
C SER A 172 16.10 -5.26 15.80
N PHE A 173 15.41 -6.36 15.46
CA PHE A 173 16.00 -7.50 14.79
C PHE A 173 16.59 -7.13 13.42
N ILE A 174 15.82 -6.46 12.55
CA ILE A 174 16.27 -6.04 11.22
C ILE A 174 17.45 -5.07 11.33
N SER A 175 17.37 -4.10 12.25
CA SER A 175 18.41 -3.06 12.41
C SER A 175 19.73 -3.63 12.95
N SER A 176 19.68 -4.64 13.83
CA SER A 176 20.85 -5.26 14.45
C SER A 176 21.42 -6.44 13.66
N SER A 177 20.68 -6.97 12.69
CA SER A 177 21.13 -8.10 11.87
C SER A 177 22.33 -7.74 11.01
N SER A 178 23.32 -8.62 10.97
CA SER A 178 24.47 -8.55 10.04
C SER A 178 24.19 -9.19 8.69
N LEU A 179 23.05 -9.88 8.53
CA LEU A 179 22.69 -10.52 7.28
C LEU A 179 22.12 -9.50 6.30
N PRO A 180 22.58 -9.47 5.04
CA PRO A 180 21.93 -8.71 3.99
C PRO A 180 20.50 -9.20 3.79
N MET A 181 19.60 -8.25 3.50
CA MET A 181 18.20 -8.61 3.36
C MET A 181 17.45 -7.74 2.36
N ILE A 182 16.40 -8.33 1.79
CA ILE A 182 15.37 -7.62 1.04
C ILE A 182 14.05 -7.88 1.74
N PHE A 183 13.32 -6.84 2.09
CA PHE A 183 12.06 -6.98 2.81
C PHE A 183 10.95 -6.10 2.22
N ILE A 184 9.74 -6.61 2.23
CA ILE A 184 8.52 -5.88 1.89
C ILE A 184 7.86 -5.47 3.20
N SER A 185 7.44 -4.21 3.32
CA SER A 185 6.63 -3.75 4.45
C SER A 185 5.73 -2.59 4.05
N HIS A 186 4.58 -2.50 4.71
CA HIS A 186 3.66 -1.36 4.66
C HIS A 186 3.85 -0.42 5.86
N ASP A 187 4.63 -0.80 6.88
CA ASP A 187 4.95 0.04 8.04
C ASP A 187 6.05 1.06 7.69
N GLU A 188 5.66 2.33 7.59
CA GLU A 188 6.58 3.42 7.25
C GLU A 188 7.68 3.62 8.29
N SER A 189 7.38 3.42 9.59
CA SER A 189 8.35 3.59 10.66
C SER A 189 9.45 2.52 10.57
N LEU A 190 9.07 1.27 10.25
CA LEU A 190 10.05 0.21 10.01
C LEU A 190 10.90 0.51 8.78
N LEU A 191 10.29 1.01 7.69
CA LEU A 191 11.03 1.42 6.49
C LEU A 191 12.02 2.54 6.80
N GLU A 192 11.60 3.58 7.55
CA GLU A 192 12.45 4.72 7.93
C GLU A 192 13.66 4.29 8.79
N ASN A 193 13.44 3.40 9.77
CA ASN A 193 14.43 3.02 10.76
C ASN A 193 15.38 1.91 10.29
N CYS A 194 14.91 1.04 9.39
CA CYS A 194 15.66 -0.17 9.03
C CYS A 194 16.30 -0.12 7.65
N SER A 195 15.70 0.59 6.66
CA SER A 195 16.19 0.51 5.28
C SER A 195 17.38 1.43 5.02
N ASN A 196 18.36 0.94 4.26
CA ASN A 196 19.44 1.72 3.68
C ASN A 196 19.45 1.68 2.14
N GLY A 197 18.49 0.97 1.54
CA GLY A 197 18.23 0.91 0.12
C GLY A 197 16.75 0.75 -0.16
N ILE A 198 16.27 1.38 -1.24
CA ILE A 198 14.88 1.30 -1.68
C ILE A 198 14.84 0.73 -3.09
N LEU A 199 14.03 -0.31 -3.25
CA LEU A 199 13.64 -0.87 -4.54
C LEU A 199 12.15 -0.59 -4.74
N HIS A 200 11.82 0.33 -5.65
CA HIS A 200 10.45 0.77 -5.87
C HIS A 200 9.91 0.27 -7.21
N LEU A 201 8.86 -0.55 -7.15
CA LEU A 201 8.12 -1.06 -8.31
C LEU A 201 6.87 -0.20 -8.54
N GLU A 202 6.78 0.40 -9.73
CA GLU A 202 5.67 1.26 -10.14
C GLU A 202 5.02 0.74 -11.43
N GLN A 203 3.70 0.88 -11.51
CA GLN A 203 2.91 0.63 -12.71
C GLN A 203 2.28 1.92 -13.19
N LEU A 204 3.01 2.68 -13.99
CA LEU A 204 2.60 3.99 -14.49
C LEU A 204 1.56 3.88 -15.62
N LYS A 205 0.96 5.03 -16.00
CA LYS A 205 0.00 5.14 -17.12
C LYS A 205 -1.14 4.12 -17.03
N ARG A 206 -1.73 3.98 -15.84
CA ARG A 206 -2.79 3.00 -15.56
C ARG A 206 -2.34 1.57 -15.87
N LYS A 207 -1.22 1.18 -15.29
CA LYS A 207 -0.64 -0.17 -15.38
C LYS A 207 -0.12 -0.60 -16.77
N GLN A 208 0.10 0.37 -17.68
CA GLN A 208 0.63 0.10 -19.03
C GLN A 208 2.15 0.14 -19.10
N GLU A 209 2.81 0.78 -18.14
CA GLU A 209 4.25 0.99 -18.15
C GLU A 209 4.84 0.59 -16.79
N ALA A 210 5.60 -0.50 -16.76
CA ALA A 210 6.37 -0.90 -15.59
C ALA A 210 7.61 -0.01 -15.46
N ARG A 211 7.79 0.56 -14.30
CA ARG A 211 9.00 1.32 -13.94
C ARG A 211 9.56 0.79 -12.64
N MET A 212 10.86 0.67 -12.60
CA MET A 212 11.57 0.33 -11.38
C MET A 212 12.61 1.39 -11.07
N THR A 213 12.75 1.68 -9.80
CA THR A 213 13.78 2.59 -9.29
C THR A 213 14.52 1.89 -8.15
N PHE A 214 15.84 1.76 -8.28
CA PHE A 214 16.70 1.31 -7.20
C PHE A 214 17.55 2.48 -6.71
N ALA A 215 17.50 2.77 -5.41
CA ALA A 215 18.23 3.87 -4.79
C ALA A 215 18.85 3.39 -3.46
N ARG A 216 20.16 3.63 -3.28
CA ARG A 216 20.86 3.39 -2.00
C ARG A 216 20.69 4.62 -1.10
N LEU A 217 19.47 4.77 -0.60
CA LEU A 217 19.01 5.83 0.28
C LEU A 217 18.12 5.21 1.36
N ASN A 218 18.07 5.83 2.54
CA ASN A 218 17.02 5.49 3.50
C ASN A 218 15.64 5.93 2.97
N TYR A 219 14.57 5.39 3.56
CA TYR A 219 13.21 5.63 3.08
C TYR A 219 12.83 7.12 3.08
N SER A 220 13.13 7.85 4.15
CA SER A 220 12.77 9.28 4.27
C SER A 220 13.46 10.15 3.21
N ASP A 221 14.76 9.90 2.94
CA ASP A 221 15.50 10.61 1.90
C ASP A 221 14.95 10.26 0.51
N TYR A 222 14.65 8.98 0.25
CA TYR A 222 14.04 8.54 -1.00
C TYR A 222 12.69 9.23 -1.26
N VAL A 223 11.81 9.27 -0.27
CA VAL A 223 10.48 9.93 -0.39
C VAL A 223 10.65 11.41 -0.67
N ARG A 224 11.57 12.10 0.04
CA ARG A 224 11.86 13.52 -0.18
C ARG A 224 12.36 13.79 -1.60
N ASP A 225 13.34 13.01 -2.06
CA ASP A 225 13.91 13.17 -3.40
C ASP A 225 12.89 12.87 -4.48
N ARG A 226 12.02 11.87 -4.26
CA ARG A 226 10.91 11.55 -5.15
C ARG A 226 9.90 12.70 -5.25
N LEU A 227 9.50 13.28 -4.14
CA LEU A 227 8.57 14.44 -4.14
C LEU A 227 9.18 15.62 -4.91
N HIS A 228 10.44 15.96 -4.66
CA HIS A 228 11.16 17.00 -5.41
C HIS A 228 11.23 16.69 -6.90
N PHE A 229 11.50 15.44 -7.28
CA PHE A 229 11.47 15.02 -8.68
C PHE A 229 10.09 15.24 -9.31
N ILE A 230 9.02 14.82 -8.64
CA ILE A 230 7.64 14.97 -9.13
C ILE A 230 7.28 16.44 -9.31
N GLU A 231 7.55 17.27 -8.32
CA GLU A 231 7.28 18.73 -8.37
C GLU A 231 8.04 19.41 -9.51
N ARG A 232 9.34 19.13 -9.61
CA ARG A 232 10.19 19.69 -10.65
C ARG A 232 9.75 19.28 -12.04
N ASN A 233 9.51 17.98 -12.25
CA ASN A 233 9.06 17.44 -13.54
C ASN A 233 7.72 18.07 -13.95
N ASN A 234 6.76 18.13 -13.02
CA ASN A 234 5.43 18.67 -13.29
C ASN A 234 5.46 20.19 -13.54
N SER A 235 6.34 20.93 -12.87
CA SER A 235 6.56 22.35 -13.14
C SER A 235 7.12 22.58 -14.53
N ILE A 236 8.12 21.78 -14.95
CA ILE A 236 8.70 21.84 -16.30
C ILE A 236 7.64 21.51 -17.35
N ALA A 237 6.90 20.41 -17.17
CA ALA A 237 5.84 19.99 -18.08
C ALA A 237 4.76 21.08 -18.24
N ALA A 238 4.33 21.70 -17.14
CA ALA A 238 3.35 22.78 -17.14
C ALA A 238 3.86 24.01 -17.92
N LYS A 239 5.10 24.43 -17.69
CA LYS A 239 5.72 25.56 -18.39
C LYS A 239 5.85 25.31 -19.89
N GLN A 240 6.36 24.13 -20.27
CA GLN A 240 6.51 23.74 -21.67
C GLN A 240 5.16 23.68 -22.39
N LYS A 241 4.14 23.12 -21.73
CA LYS A 241 2.78 23.03 -22.26
C LYS A 241 2.15 24.41 -22.46
N ALA A 242 2.31 25.33 -21.50
CA ALA A 242 1.82 26.69 -21.60
C ALA A 242 2.48 27.46 -22.76
N GLU A 243 3.81 27.31 -22.90
CA GLU A 243 4.57 27.92 -23.99
C GLU A 243 4.14 27.36 -25.36
N TYR A 244 3.98 26.04 -25.45
CA TYR A 244 3.50 25.38 -26.67
C TYR A 244 2.12 25.89 -27.08
N PHE A 245 1.16 26.03 -26.14
CA PHE A 245 -0.15 26.58 -26.45
C PHE A 245 -0.09 28.02 -26.96
N LYS A 246 0.75 28.87 -26.38
CA LYS A 246 0.98 30.24 -26.89
C LYS A 246 1.51 30.23 -28.32
N GLN A 247 2.41 29.32 -28.65
CA GLN A 247 2.99 29.20 -30.00
C GLN A 247 1.97 28.68 -31.01
N ILE A 248 1.15 27.69 -30.63
CA ILE A 248 0.06 27.16 -31.47
C ILE A 248 -0.99 28.24 -31.77
N GLU A 249 -1.35 29.03 -30.78
CA GLU A 249 -2.33 30.10 -30.96
C GLU A 249 -1.81 31.16 -31.95
N LYS A 250 -0.55 31.61 -31.80
CA LYS A 250 0.11 32.50 -32.78
C LYS A 250 0.17 31.88 -34.18
N TYR A 251 0.51 30.59 -34.26
CA TYR A 251 0.53 29.86 -35.52
C TYR A 251 -0.85 29.86 -36.19
N ARG A 252 -1.91 29.55 -35.43
CA ARG A 252 -3.31 29.55 -35.95
C ARG A 252 -3.71 30.93 -36.50
N GLN A 253 -3.40 32.01 -35.79
CA GLN A 253 -3.68 33.37 -36.23
C GLN A 253 -2.93 33.72 -37.54
N ILE A 254 -1.64 33.36 -37.62
CA ILE A 254 -0.85 33.59 -38.84
C ILE A 254 -1.38 32.75 -40.00
N TYR A 255 -1.67 31.48 -39.74
CA TYR A 255 -2.20 30.56 -40.77
C TYR A 255 -3.54 31.09 -41.34
N GLN A 256 -4.48 31.41 -40.50
CA GLN A 256 -5.78 31.97 -40.90
C GLN A 256 -5.65 33.27 -41.70
N LYS A 257 -4.74 34.16 -41.26
CA LYS A 257 -4.47 35.43 -41.96
C LYS A 257 -3.91 35.20 -43.36
N VAL A 258 -2.93 34.31 -43.51
CA VAL A 258 -2.34 34.02 -44.83
C VAL A 258 -3.34 33.28 -45.73
N GLU A 259 -4.11 32.36 -45.17
CA GLU A 259 -5.15 31.64 -45.89
C GLU A 259 -6.25 32.58 -46.41
N HIS A 260 -6.74 33.51 -45.59
CA HIS A 260 -7.69 34.54 -45.99
C HIS A 260 -7.12 35.44 -47.09
N GLN A 261 -5.85 35.88 -46.98
CA GLN A 261 -5.16 36.65 -47.99
C GLN A 261 -5.03 35.89 -49.31
N GLN A 262 -4.80 34.58 -49.28
CA GLN A 262 -4.77 33.73 -50.48
C GLN A 262 -6.14 33.59 -51.15
N ALA A 263 -7.21 33.51 -50.35
CA ALA A 263 -8.57 33.39 -50.87
C ALA A 263 -9.09 34.71 -51.49
N THR A 264 -8.58 35.85 -51.02
CA THR A 264 -9.07 37.20 -51.45
C THR A 264 -8.22 37.88 -52.51
N ILE A 265 -7.04 37.31 -52.85
CA ILE A 265 -6.13 37.92 -53.82
C ILE A 265 -6.74 37.92 -55.22
N SER A 266 -6.60 39.04 -55.94
CA SER A 266 -7.05 39.17 -57.30
C SER A 266 -6.26 38.28 -58.26
N ARG A 267 -6.95 37.67 -59.24
CA ARG A 267 -6.29 36.89 -60.33
C ARG A 267 -5.37 37.75 -61.22
N GLN A 268 -5.48 39.08 -61.11
CA GLN A 268 -4.65 40.06 -61.87
C GLN A 268 -3.31 40.39 -61.15
N ASP A 269 -3.04 39.83 -59.94
CA ASP A 269 -1.76 40.03 -59.23
C ASP A 269 -0.99 38.69 -59.07
N PRO A 270 -0.25 38.26 -60.12
CA PRO A 270 0.54 37.02 -60.05
C PRO A 270 1.71 37.09 -59.09
N HIS A 271 2.26 38.31 -58.88
CA HIS A 271 3.43 38.52 -57.98
C HIS A 271 3.01 38.37 -56.51
N GLY A 272 1.89 39.01 -56.15
CA GLY A 272 1.32 38.84 -54.80
C GLY A 272 0.91 37.38 -54.52
N GLY A 273 0.38 36.66 -55.50
CA GLY A 273 0.07 35.26 -55.42
C GLY A 273 1.30 34.36 -55.11
N GLN A 274 2.41 34.60 -55.79
CA GLN A 274 3.69 33.88 -55.51
C GLN A 274 4.23 34.19 -54.11
N LEU A 275 4.14 35.44 -53.67
CA LEU A 275 4.60 35.85 -52.32
C LEU A 275 3.76 35.17 -51.22
N LEU A 276 2.43 35.12 -51.39
CA LEU A 276 1.55 34.45 -50.46
C LEU A 276 1.78 32.92 -50.43
N LYS A 277 2.09 32.31 -51.58
CA LYS A 277 2.44 30.89 -51.66
C LYS A 277 3.71 30.60 -50.87
N LYS A 278 4.76 31.46 -50.98
CA LYS A 278 5.98 31.36 -50.18
C LYS A 278 5.70 31.53 -48.67
N LYS A 279 4.87 32.52 -48.29
CA LYS A 279 4.45 32.71 -46.89
C LYS A 279 3.70 31.49 -46.34
N MET A 280 2.76 30.93 -47.11
CA MET A 280 2.04 29.73 -46.70
C MET A 280 2.98 28.53 -46.51
N HIS A 281 3.99 28.39 -47.39
CA HIS A 281 5.01 27.33 -47.22
C HIS A 281 5.82 27.50 -45.94
N ALA A 282 6.23 28.73 -45.59
CA ALA A 282 6.90 29.03 -44.34
C ALA A 282 6.02 28.75 -43.11
N VAL A 283 4.74 29.10 -43.17
CA VAL A 283 3.76 28.81 -42.10
C VAL A 283 3.57 27.30 -41.93
N LYS A 284 3.45 26.53 -43.01
CA LYS A 284 3.36 25.06 -42.95
C LYS A 284 4.64 24.43 -42.35
N SER A 285 5.81 24.98 -42.69
CA SER A 285 7.10 24.55 -42.08
C SER A 285 7.13 24.84 -40.59
N LEU A 286 6.60 25.99 -40.13
CA LEU A 286 6.44 26.29 -38.71
C LEU A 286 5.48 25.30 -38.03
N GLY A 287 4.38 24.92 -38.69
CA GLY A 287 3.47 23.89 -38.18
C GLY A 287 4.16 22.56 -37.90
N ARG A 288 4.98 22.06 -38.87
CA ARG A 288 5.74 20.81 -38.66
C ARG A 288 6.72 20.89 -37.47
N LYS A 289 7.40 22.03 -37.29
CA LYS A 289 8.27 22.25 -36.13
C LYS A 289 7.52 22.27 -34.81
N LEU A 290 6.26 22.75 -34.82
CA LEU A 290 5.40 22.70 -33.64
C LEU A 290 4.91 21.28 -33.35
N ASP A 291 4.65 20.47 -34.39
CA ASP A 291 4.29 19.06 -34.22
C ASP A 291 5.47 18.28 -33.62
N GLU A 292 6.70 18.45 -34.14
CA GLU A 292 7.92 17.88 -33.57
C GLU A 292 8.14 18.34 -32.12
N LYS A 293 7.87 19.64 -31.82
CA LYS A 293 7.97 20.16 -30.45
C LYS A 293 6.94 19.52 -29.53
N LYS A 294 5.74 19.19 -30.02
CA LYS A 294 4.71 18.51 -29.26
C LYS A 294 5.15 17.12 -28.81
N GLU A 295 5.81 16.37 -29.68
CA GLU A 295 6.32 15.02 -29.40
C GLU A 295 7.45 15.04 -28.35
N ASN A 296 8.18 16.16 -28.25
CA ASN A 296 9.28 16.33 -27.31
C ASN A 296 8.88 17.08 -26.02
N LEU A 297 7.58 17.32 -25.76
CA LEU A 297 7.14 17.90 -24.49
C LEU A 297 7.38 16.90 -23.35
N THR A 298 7.88 17.42 -22.23
CA THR A 298 7.97 16.64 -21.00
C THR A 298 6.56 16.20 -20.57
N GLU A 299 6.34 14.91 -20.44
CA GLU A 299 5.09 14.38 -19.91
C GLU A 299 4.99 14.69 -18.42
N ARG A 300 3.78 15.03 -17.97
CA ARG A 300 3.50 15.19 -16.55
C ARG A 300 3.66 13.84 -15.88
N PHE A 301 4.45 13.78 -14.82
CA PHE A 301 4.54 12.61 -13.99
C PHE A 301 3.30 12.51 -13.09
N ASP A 302 2.58 11.42 -13.21
CA ASP A 302 1.36 11.12 -12.46
C ASP A 302 1.60 9.86 -11.63
N PRO A 303 2.00 10.00 -10.34
CA PRO A 303 2.38 8.87 -9.51
C PRO A 303 1.18 7.95 -9.25
N GLU A 304 1.47 6.65 -9.12
CA GLU A 304 0.47 5.61 -8.91
C GLU A 304 -0.23 5.76 -7.55
N GLU A 305 0.51 6.18 -6.53
CA GLU A 305 0.04 6.37 -5.17
C GLU A 305 -0.87 7.61 -4.95
N ALA A 306 -1.02 8.47 -5.97
CA ALA A 306 -1.78 9.71 -5.81
C ALA A 306 -3.27 9.47 -5.49
N ILE A 307 -3.71 9.95 -4.33
CA ILE A 307 -5.10 9.93 -3.86
C ILE A 307 -5.61 11.38 -3.87
N ASN A 308 -6.50 11.73 -4.80
CA ASN A 308 -7.03 13.08 -4.96
C ASN A 308 -8.52 13.11 -4.63
N ILE A 309 -8.88 12.68 -3.43
CA ILE A 309 -10.23 12.75 -2.87
C ILE A 309 -10.16 13.35 -1.48
N PHE A 310 -11.21 14.06 -1.09
CA PHE A 310 -11.32 14.74 0.20
C PHE A 310 -12.74 14.59 0.73
N PHE A 311 -12.88 14.53 2.04
CA PHE A 311 -14.19 14.64 2.68
C PHE A 311 -14.77 16.04 2.42
N ALA A 312 -16.08 16.13 2.22
CA ALA A 312 -16.77 17.41 2.25
C ALA A 312 -16.68 18.01 3.67
N ASP A 313 -16.89 19.32 3.76
CA ASP A 313 -17.00 19.97 5.08
C ASP A 313 -18.10 19.30 5.91
N VAL A 314 -17.71 18.81 7.09
CA VAL A 314 -18.61 18.16 8.03
C VAL A 314 -18.89 19.13 9.16
N ASP A 315 -20.17 19.48 9.36
CA ASP A 315 -20.60 20.30 10.49
C ASP A 315 -21.03 19.39 11.64
N LEU A 316 -20.08 19.05 12.51
CA LEU A 316 -20.32 18.30 13.74
C LEU A 316 -19.97 19.17 14.96
N ASN A 317 -20.96 19.38 15.84
CA ASN A 317 -20.75 20.18 17.07
C ASN A 317 -19.69 19.49 17.96
N PRO A 318 -18.57 20.17 18.29
CA PRO A 318 -17.52 19.60 19.13
C PRO A 318 -17.98 19.13 20.51
N GLY A 319 -19.04 19.78 21.06
CA GLY A 319 -19.59 19.42 22.38
C GLY A 319 -20.59 18.27 22.38
N LYS A 320 -21.01 17.78 21.19
CA LYS A 320 -21.97 16.68 21.10
C LYS A 320 -21.32 15.39 21.60
N VAL A 321 -21.98 14.69 22.53
CA VAL A 321 -21.58 13.34 22.94
C VAL A 321 -21.96 12.39 21.80
N ILE A 322 -20.97 11.71 21.23
CA ILE A 322 -21.14 10.70 20.17
C ILE A 322 -21.28 9.32 20.78
N LEU A 323 -20.52 9.06 21.84
CA LEU A 323 -20.54 7.80 22.55
C LEU A 323 -20.28 8.06 24.04
N ASP A 324 -21.11 7.48 24.89
CA ASP A 324 -20.89 7.35 26.33
C ASP A 324 -21.06 5.86 26.66
N TYR A 325 -19.93 5.18 26.82
CA TYR A 325 -19.87 3.72 26.81
C TYR A 325 -19.32 3.18 28.12
N HIS A 326 -20.09 2.28 28.74
CA HIS A 326 -19.74 1.56 29.94
C HIS A 326 -19.97 0.08 29.72
N LEU A 327 -18.97 -0.72 30.04
CA LEU A 327 -19.07 -2.18 29.93
C LEU A 327 -18.28 -2.82 31.08
N ASP A 328 -18.96 -3.60 31.92
CA ASP A 328 -18.32 -4.25 33.07
C ASP A 328 -17.32 -5.32 32.64
N GLU A 329 -17.66 -6.15 31.63
CA GLU A 329 -16.80 -7.20 31.11
C GLU A 329 -16.93 -7.33 29.60
N LEU A 330 -15.81 -7.34 28.89
CA LEU A 330 -15.71 -7.69 27.47
C LEU A 330 -15.45 -9.18 27.36
N THR A 331 -16.38 -9.92 26.78
CA THR A 331 -16.30 -11.38 26.66
C THR A 331 -16.37 -11.84 25.21
N VAL A 332 -15.60 -12.90 24.88
CA VAL A 332 -15.70 -13.62 23.60
C VAL A 332 -15.86 -15.11 23.94
N GLY A 333 -17.05 -15.66 23.68
CA GLY A 333 -17.42 -16.97 24.18
C GLY A 333 -17.43 -16.98 25.70
N GLU A 334 -16.65 -17.88 26.31
CA GLU A 334 -16.51 -17.99 27.78
C GLU A 334 -15.31 -17.20 28.33
N ARG A 335 -14.49 -16.59 27.47
CA ARG A 335 -13.28 -15.88 27.89
C ARG A 335 -13.56 -14.41 28.12
N VAL A 336 -13.25 -13.93 29.32
CA VAL A 336 -13.21 -12.49 29.65
C VAL A 336 -11.90 -11.92 29.11
N LEU A 337 -11.97 -10.89 28.28
CA LEU A 337 -10.81 -10.25 27.65
C LEU A 337 -10.38 -8.97 28.39
N ALA A 338 -11.36 -8.21 28.86
CA ALA A 338 -11.11 -6.96 29.60
C ALA A 338 -12.28 -6.66 30.55
N ARG A 339 -12.04 -5.82 31.56
CA ARG A 339 -13.04 -5.39 32.55
C ARG A 339 -13.05 -3.88 32.68
N ASN A 340 -14.16 -3.36 33.23
CA ASN A 340 -14.30 -1.93 33.61
C ASN A 340 -13.96 -0.98 32.45
N ILE A 341 -14.56 -1.20 31.29
CA ILE A 341 -14.36 -0.37 30.11
C ILE A 341 -15.24 0.88 30.22
N GLU A 342 -14.59 2.03 30.24
CA GLU A 342 -15.27 3.33 30.22
C GLU A 342 -14.68 4.20 29.12
N LEU A 343 -15.52 4.73 28.23
CA LEU A 343 -15.08 5.58 27.13
C LEU A 343 -16.13 6.63 26.79
N GLN A 344 -15.76 7.90 26.84
CA GLN A 344 -16.59 8.98 26.33
C GLN A 344 -15.94 9.61 25.09
N VAL A 345 -16.68 9.64 23.98
CA VAL A 345 -16.26 10.26 22.71
C VAL A 345 -17.19 11.44 22.40
N ARG A 346 -16.61 12.57 22.04
CA ARG A 346 -17.34 13.79 21.68
C ARG A 346 -17.14 14.13 20.20
N GLY A 347 -17.98 14.98 19.65
CA GLY A 347 -17.89 15.44 18.26
C GLY A 347 -16.50 16.02 17.95
N ARG A 348 -15.90 15.61 16.86
CA ARG A 348 -14.56 15.90 16.36
C ARG A 348 -13.40 15.23 17.12
N ASP A 349 -13.65 14.44 18.17
CA ASP A 349 -12.60 13.61 18.76
C ASP A 349 -12.11 12.59 17.74
N LYS A 350 -10.79 12.38 17.68
CA LYS A 350 -10.14 11.32 16.92
C LYS A 350 -9.48 10.37 17.90
N VAL A 351 -10.19 9.26 18.17
CA VAL A 351 -9.83 8.28 19.19
C VAL A 351 -9.23 7.06 18.55
N CYS A 352 -8.10 6.59 19.06
CA CYS A 352 -7.49 5.32 18.67
C CYS A 352 -7.45 4.33 19.83
N LEU A 353 -7.89 3.11 19.59
CA LEU A 353 -7.73 1.97 20.50
C LEU A 353 -6.49 1.16 20.07
N ILE A 354 -5.56 0.97 20.98
CA ILE A 354 -4.36 0.15 20.81
C ILE A 354 -4.36 -1.01 21.83
N GLY A 355 -3.48 -1.97 21.69
CA GLY A 355 -3.34 -3.09 22.63
C GLY A 355 -2.83 -4.34 21.93
N LYS A 356 -2.54 -5.38 22.70
CA LYS A 356 -2.01 -6.67 22.19
C LYS A 356 -3.00 -7.34 21.24
N ASN A 357 -2.48 -8.19 20.36
CA ASN A 357 -3.33 -9.02 19.51
C ASN A 357 -4.18 -9.97 20.38
N GLY A 358 -5.47 -10.08 20.04
CA GLY A 358 -6.41 -10.88 20.82
C GLY A 358 -6.95 -10.21 22.09
N SER A 359 -6.58 -8.94 22.40
CA SER A 359 -7.14 -8.21 23.55
C SER A 359 -8.61 -7.80 23.39
N GLY A 360 -9.21 -8.00 22.20
CA GLY A 360 -10.62 -7.69 21.97
C GLY A 360 -10.89 -6.31 21.34
N LYS A 361 -9.89 -5.60 20.80
CA LYS A 361 -10.04 -4.26 20.17
C LYS A 361 -11.14 -4.24 19.10
N THR A 362 -11.07 -5.12 18.11
CA THR A 362 -12.08 -5.23 17.04
C THR A 362 -13.46 -5.56 17.61
N THR A 363 -13.54 -6.43 18.61
CA THR A 363 -14.82 -6.78 19.27
C THR A 363 -15.41 -5.56 19.97
N LEU A 364 -14.60 -4.84 20.75
CA LEU A 364 -15.01 -3.60 21.41
C LEU A 364 -15.45 -2.54 20.40
N LEU A 365 -14.66 -2.35 19.32
CA LEU A 365 -15.00 -1.41 18.24
C LEU A 365 -16.36 -1.74 17.60
N ARG A 366 -16.65 -3.03 17.34
CA ARG A 366 -17.94 -3.48 16.81
C ARG A 366 -19.11 -3.20 17.77
N MET A 367 -18.93 -3.44 19.06
CA MET A 367 -19.95 -3.12 20.06
C MET A 367 -20.22 -1.62 20.12
N MET A 368 -19.17 -0.79 20.13
CA MET A 368 -19.31 0.67 20.08
C MET A 368 -19.95 1.15 18.77
N LYS A 369 -19.60 0.52 17.64
CA LYS A 369 -20.22 0.79 16.33
C LYS A 369 -21.74 0.62 16.41
N ASP A 370 -22.23 -0.47 16.99
CA ASP A 370 -23.66 -0.76 17.06
C ASP A 370 -24.40 0.32 17.88
N VAL A 371 -23.78 0.83 18.95
CA VAL A 371 -24.32 1.95 19.74
C VAL A 371 -24.33 3.25 18.93
N ILE A 372 -23.22 3.60 18.28
CA ILE A 372 -23.11 4.84 17.50
C ILE A 372 -24.07 4.82 16.31
N MET A 373 -24.20 3.70 15.60
CA MET A 373 -25.08 3.58 14.44
C MET A 373 -26.57 3.55 14.82
N SER A 374 -26.91 3.31 16.09
CA SER A 374 -28.29 3.38 16.57
C SER A 374 -28.76 4.83 16.87
N ASP A 375 -27.87 5.82 16.88
CA ASP A 375 -28.20 7.22 17.07
C ASP A 375 -28.53 7.90 15.73
N ASP A 376 -29.80 8.12 15.45
CA ASP A 376 -30.28 8.82 14.23
C ASP A 376 -29.74 10.26 14.09
N SER A 377 -29.15 10.82 15.14
CA SER A 377 -28.61 12.18 15.12
C SER A 377 -27.19 12.26 14.56
N VAL A 378 -26.57 11.13 14.26
CA VAL A 378 -25.25 11.03 13.60
C VAL A 378 -25.34 10.22 12.31
N HIS A 379 -24.50 10.53 11.36
CA HIS A 379 -24.35 9.78 10.13
C HIS A 379 -23.01 9.02 10.18
N ALA A 380 -23.05 7.82 10.73
CA ALA A 380 -21.86 7.02 10.96
C ALA A 380 -21.53 6.13 9.75
N GLY A 381 -20.24 6.01 9.44
CA GLY A 381 -19.72 5.08 8.46
C GLY A 381 -18.73 4.10 9.09
N TYR A 382 -18.77 2.84 8.67
CA TYR A 382 -17.93 1.77 9.21
C TYR A 382 -16.99 1.20 8.15
N MET A 383 -15.73 1.09 8.52
CA MET A 383 -14.68 0.43 7.75
C MET A 383 -14.14 -0.75 8.57
N PRO A 384 -14.55 -1.99 8.28
CA PRO A 384 -14.06 -3.18 8.97
C PRO A 384 -12.66 -3.58 8.51
N GLN A 385 -11.99 -4.41 9.30
CA GLN A 385 -10.73 -5.05 8.92
C GLN A 385 -10.92 -6.02 7.74
N ASN A 386 -12.04 -6.76 7.71
CA ASN A 386 -12.42 -7.63 6.61
C ASN A 386 -13.54 -6.98 5.80
N TYR A 387 -13.25 -6.64 4.54
CA TYR A 387 -14.16 -5.86 3.70
C TYR A 387 -15.41 -6.64 3.24
N ASP A 388 -15.44 -7.98 3.29
CA ASP A 388 -16.61 -8.78 2.95
C ASP A 388 -17.80 -8.54 3.89
N GLU A 389 -17.57 -7.95 5.07
CA GLU A 389 -18.63 -7.56 6.01
C GLU A 389 -19.53 -6.42 5.45
N VAL A 390 -19.02 -5.61 4.54
CA VAL A 390 -19.69 -4.39 4.06
C VAL A 390 -19.68 -4.23 2.54
N MET A 391 -18.92 -5.06 1.82
CA MET A 391 -18.79 -5.03 0.36
C MET A 391 -19.35 -6.31 -0.25
N ASP A 392 -20.18 -6.16 -1.27
CA ASP A 392 -20.51 -7.26 -2.16
C ASP A 392 -19.42 -7.41 -3.21
N PHE A 393 -18.73 -8.55 -3.20
CA PHE A 393 -17.62 -8.80 -4.10
C PHE A 393 -18.02 -9.23 -5.52
N ASP A 394 -19.30 -9.54 -5.73
CA ASP A 394 -19.83 -10.00 -7.01
C ASP A 394 -20.42 -8.87 -7.87
N ILE A 395 -20.21 -7.61 -7.46
CA ILE A 395 -20.62 -6.42 -8.20
C ILE A 395 -19.40 -5.52 -8.51
N SER A 396 -19.56 -4.61 -9.48
CA SER A 396 -18.50 -3.68 -9.83
C SER A 396 -18.35 -2.53 -8.82
N PRO A 397 -17.18 -1.86 -8.77
CA PRO A 397 -17.00 -0.65 -7.97
C PRO A 397 -18.02 0.45 -8.24
N VAL A 398 -18.41 0.63 -9.51
CA VAL A 398 -19.43 1.63 -9.88
C VAL A 398 -20.78 1.24 -9.30
N GLU A 399 -21.13 -0.03 -9.37
CA GLU A 399 -22.38 -0.56 -8.82
C GLU A 399 -22.45 -0.43 -7.30
N PHE A 400 -21.35 -0.76 -6.61
CA PHE A 400 -21.23 -0.64 -5.15
C PHE A 400 -21.37 0.80 -4.65
N LEU A 401 -20.84 1.79 -5.40
CA LEU A 401 -20.80 3.18 -4.98
C LEU A 401 -22.09 3.95 -5.32
N LYS A 402 -22.89 3.47 -6.28
CA LYS A 402 -24.11 4.17 -6.70
C LYS A 402 -25.21 4.10 -5.65
N LYS A 403 -26.04 5.15 -5.58
CA LYS A 403 -27.25 5.23 -4.76
C LYS A 403 -28.51 5.29 -5.63
N GLU A 404 -28.58 6.27 -6.52
CA GLU A 404 -29.74 6.55 -7.36
C GLU A 404 -29.59 6.01 -8.79
N GLY A 405 -28.36 5.78 -9.26
CA GLY A 405 -28.05 5.29 -10.59
C GLY A 405 -28.27 6.30 -11.71
N THR A 406 -28.29 7.61 -11.38
CA THR A 406 -28.40 8.66 -12.40
C THR A 406 -27.12 8.74 -13.23
N ARG A 407 -27.25 9.20 -14.50
CA ARG A 407 -26.07 9.36 -15.37
C ARG A 407 -25.02 10.31 -14.80
N GLU A 408 -25.47 11.34 -14.10
CA GLU A 408 -24.60 12.34 -13.48
C GLU A 408 -23.86 11.74 -12.30
N GLU A 409 -24.52 10.96 -11.46
CA GLU A 409 -23.91 10.23 -10.35
C GLU A 409 -22.86 9.23 -10.84
N ILE A 410 -23.19 8.39 -11.81
CA ILE A 410 -22.27 7.41 -12.39
C ILE A 410 -21.04 8.12 -13.00
N SER A 411 -21.23 9.24 -13.70
CA SER A 411 -20.11 10.03 -14.25
C SER A 411 -19.20 10.57 -13.16
N ARG A 412 -19.78 11.06 -12.06
CA ARG A 412 -19.03 11.54 -10.88
C ARG A 412 -18.27 10.41 -10.20
N ILE A 413 -18.89 9.25 -9.97
CA ILE A 413 -18.25 8.06 -9.41
C ILE A 413 -17.04 7.63 -10.25
N ARG A 414 -17.21 7.51 -11.58
CA ARG A 414 -16.10 7.17 -12.49
C ARG A 414 -14.97 8.21 -12.47
N THR A 415 -15.30 9.48 -12.29
CA THR A 415 -14.30 10.54 -12.14
C THR A 415 -13.49 10.36 -10.86
N HIS A 416 -14.15 10.06 -9.73
CA HIS A 416 -13.48 9.80 -8.47
C HIS A 416 -12.62 8.52 -8.52
N LEU A 417 -13.15 7.42 -9.06
CA LEU A 417 -12.38 6.18 -9.27
C LEU A 417 -11.16 6.42 -10.18
N GLY A 418 -11.34 7.23 -11.24
CA GLY A 418 -10.23 7.64 -12.11
C GLY A 418 -9.16 8.47 -11.38
N SER A 419 -9.53 9.29 -10.40
CA SER A 419 -8.59 10.03 -9.55
C SER A 419 -7.85 9.13 -8.55
N LEU A 420 -8.43 7.97 -8.21
CA LEU A 420 -7.83 6.90 -7.43
C LEU A 420 -7.03 5.89 -8.28
N LYS A 421 -6.81 6.19 -9.56
CA LYS A 421 -6.02 5.41 -10.52
C LYS A 421 -6.64 4.08 -10.98
N PHE A 422 -7.93 3.88 -10.77
CA PHE A 422 -8.62 2.74 -11.36
C PHE A 422 -8.63 2.84 -12.88
N THR A 423 -8.38 1.71 -13.54
CA THR A 423 -8.56 1.57 -15.00
C THR A 423 -10.05 1.47 -15.35
N ALA A 424 -10.40 1.68 -16.63
CA ALA A 424 -11.80 1.52 -17.06
C ALA A 424 -12.31 0.08 -16.86
N GLU A 425 -11.42 -0.90 -17.03
CA GLU A 425 -11.71 -2.32 -16.81
C GLU A 425 -11.98 -2.62 -15.33
N GLU A 426 -11.12 -2.14 -14.44
CA GLU A 426 -11.26 -2.30 -12.98
C GLU A 426 -12.51 -1.61 -12.40
N MET A 427 -13.06 -0.61 -13.08
CA MET A 427 -14.31 0.04 -12.67
C MET A 427 -15.56 -0.78 -12.97
N GLU A 428 -15.48 -1.70 -13.95
CA GLU A 428 -16.61 -2.48 -14.47
C GLU A 428 -16.55 -3.96 -14.08
N HIS A 429 -15.37 -4.47 -13.68
CA HIS A 429 -15.20 -5.86 -13.22
C HIS A 429 -15.59 -6.00 -11.75
N ASP A 430 -15.78 -7.24 -11.32
CA ASP A 430 -16.16 -7.55 -9.95
C ASP A 430 -15.09 -7.10 -8.94
N ILE A 431 -15.55 -6.57 -7.80
CA ILE A 431 -14.67 -6.15 -6.69
C ILE A 431 -13.76 -7.30 -6.23
N ARG A 432 -14.18 -8.55 -6.41
CA ARG A 432 -13.39 -9.75 -6.09
C ARG A 432 -12.02 -9.78 -6.79
N GLU A 433 -11.94 -9.25 -8.02
CA GLU A 433 -10.70 -9.23 -8.81
C GLU A 433 -9.72 -8.13 -8.39
N LEU A 434 -10.15 -7.23 -7.51
CA LEU A 434 -9.35 -6.10 -7.07
C LEU A 434 -8.44 -6.49 -5.89
N SER A 435 -7.31 -5.79 -5.79
CA SER A 435 -6.42 -5.91 -4.64
C SER A 435 -7.05 -5.35 -3.36
N GLU A 436 -6.55 -5.77 -2.19
CA GLU A 436 -7.04 -5.28 -0.88
C GLU A 436 -6.85 -3.75 -0.75
N GLY A 437 -5.74 -3.20 -1.26
CA GLY A 437 -5.52 -1.76 -1.29
C GLY A 437 -6.51 -1.02 -2.19
N GLN A 438 -6.94 -1.63 -3.29
CA GLN A 438 -7.98 -1.07 -4.15
C GLN A 438 -9.36 -1.12 -3.46
N LYS A 439 -9.69 -2.22 -2.79
CA LYS A 439 -10.92 -2.35 -1.99
C LYS A 439 -10.96 -1.32 -0.86
N CYS A 440 -9.84 -1.10 -0.17
CA CYS A 440 -9.68 -0.04 0.82
C CYS A 440 -10.01 1.35 0.24
N LYS A 441 -9.45 1.70 -0.92
CA LYS A 441 -9.69 2.97 -1.61
C LYS A 441 -11.17 3.14 -2.01
N ILE A 442 -11.85 2.07 -2.45
CA ILE A 442 -13.29 2.09 -2.77
C ILE A 442 -14.11 2.36 -1.51
N LEU A 443 -13.80 1.69 -0.41
CA LEU A 443 -14.53 1.87 0.84
C LEU A 443 -14.36 3.27 1.42
N LEU A 444 -13.14 3.82 1.40
CA LEU A 444 -12.90 5.22 1.74
C LEU A 444 -13.71 6.18 0.86
N LEU A 445 -13.76 5.92 -0.45
CA LEU A 445 -14.59 6.71 -1.37
C LEU A 445 -16.07 6.59 -1.04
N LYS A 446 -16.56 5.40 -0.66
CA LYS A 446 -17.94 5.19 -0.21
C LYS A 446 -18.29 6.09 0.99
N LEU A 447 -17.43 6.06 2.03
CA LEU A 447 -17.62 6.89 3.23
C LEU A 447 -17.66 8.40 2.91
N ILE A 448 -16.85 8.83 1.95
CA ILE A 448 -16.82 10.22 1.46
C ILE A 448 -18.12 10.57 0.71
N LEU A 449 -18.55 9.71 -0.21
CA LEU A 449 -19.77 9.93 -1.01
C LEU A 449 -21.04 9.84 -0.16
N ASP A 450 -21.01 9.06 0.89
CA ASP A 450 -22.11 8.96 1.84
C ASP A 450 -22.20 10.20 2.75
N GLY A 451 -21.12 10.99 2.88
CA GLY A 451 -21.11 12.20 3.69
C GLY A 451 -21.16 11.90 5.19
N CYS A 452 -20.53 10.82 5.63
CA CYS A 452 -20.48 10.44 7.03
C CYS A 452 -19.85 11.54 7.90
N ASN A 453 -20.39 11.76 9.10
CA ASN A 453 -19.84 12.70 10.08
C ASN A 453 -19.17 12.01 11.28
N VAL A 454 -19.29 10.70 11.39
CA VAL A 454 -18.58 9.82 12.32
C VAL A 454 -17.99 8.67 11.52
N LEU A 455 -16.69 8.42 11.67
CA LEU A 455 -15.99 7.32 11.03
C LEU A 455 -15.54 6.30 12.09
N ILE A 456 -15.94 5.05 11.89
CA ILE A 456 -15.55 3.93 12.75
C ILE A 456 -14.67 3.03 11.88
N MET A 457 -13.38 2.86 12.25
CA MET A 457 -12.39 2.30 11.34
C MET A 457 -11.54 1.23 12.05
N ASP A 458 -11.44 0.06 11.45
CA ASP A 458 -10.58 -1.03 11.93
C ASP A 458 -9.41 -1.21 10.97
N GLU A 459 -8.19 -0.81 11.40
CA GLU A 459 -6.94 -0.82 10.63
C GLU A 459 -7.01 -0.08 9.27
N PRO A 460 -7.34 1.23 9.24
CA PRO A 460 -7.67 1.95 8.00
C PRO A 460 -6.50 2.12 7.02
N THR A 461 -5.26 1.95 7.44
CA THR A 461 -4.05 2.12 6.61
C THR A 461 -3.37 0.82 6.25
N ARG A 462 -3.82 -0.32 6.80
CA ARG A 462 -3.15 -1.62 6.74
C ARG A 462 -2.82 -2.09 5.31
N ASN A 463 -3.76 -1.97 4.39
CA ASN A 463 -3.66 -2.51 3.03
C ASN A 463 -3.21 -1.47 2.00
N LEU A 464 -2.73 -0.30 2.45
CA LEU A 464 -2.26 0.75 1.58
C LEU A 464 -0.73 0.73 1.46
N SER A 465 -0.22 1.16 0.31
CA SER A 465 1.23 1.28 0.15
C SER A 465 1.82 2.36 1.06
N PRO A 466 3.10 2.26 1.45
CA PRO A 466 3.75 3.26 2.29
C PRO A 466 3.74 4.66 1.69
N LEU A 467 3.64 4.78 0.36
CA LEU A 467 3.57 6.05 -0.35
C LEU A 467 2.15 6.61 -0.45
N SER A 468 1.11 5.74 -0.34
CA SER A 468 -0.31 6.14 -0.31
C SER A 468 -0.77 6.57 1.09
N ASN A 469 -0.22 5.97 2.15
CA ASN A 469 -0.58 6.23 3.54
C ASN A 469 -0.51 7.70 3.95
N PRO A 470 0.54 8.49 3.62
CA PRO A 470 0.59 9.90 3.98
C PRO A 470 -0.59 10.73 3.44
N GLN A 471 -1.11 10.36 2.26
CA GLN A 471 -2.23 11.06 1.64
C GLN A 471 -3.55 10.75 2.35
N VAL A 472 -3.77 9.48 2.72
CA VAL A 472 -4.94 9.06 3.51
C VAL A 472 -4.89 9.69 4.90
N ARG A 473 -3.73 9.68 5.57
CA ARG A 473 -3.58 10.35 6.86
C ARG A 473 -3.88 11.84 6.76
N LYS A 474 -3.35 12.54 5.75
CA LYS A 474 -3.66 13.96 5.52
C LYS A 474 -5.16 14.20 5.37
N MET A 475 -5.85 13.37 4.59
CA MET A 475 -7.29 13.44 4.41
C MET A 475 -8.03 13.26 5.74
N LEU A 476 -7.59 12.30 6.59
CA LEU A 476 -8.19 12.04 7.91
C LEU A 476 -7.83 13.12 8.95
N ILE A 477 -6.66 13.75 8.85
CA ILE A 477 -6.29 14.93 9.66
C ILE A 477 -7.22 16.11 9.35
N GLU A 478 -7.48 16.37 8.07
CA GLU A 478 -8.33 17.47 7.60
C GLU A 478 -9.83 17.18 7.80
N TYR A 479 -10.21 15.94 8.07
CA TYR A 479 -11.59 15.56 8.32
C TYR A 479 -12.14 16.22 9.58
N GLY A 480 -13.24 16.97 9.43
CA GLY A 480 -13.87 17.77 10.49
C GLY A 480 -14.83 17.00 11.41
N GLY A 481 -15.05 15.70 11.18
CA GLY A 481 -15.92 14.84 11.97
C GLY A 481 -15.20 14.06 13.06
N CYS A 482 -15.91 13.11 13.68
CA CYS A 482 -15.39 12.20 14.69
C CYS A 482 -14.76 10.96 14.06
N ILE A 483 -13.68 10.47 14.64
CA ILE A 483 -13.05 9.19 14.28
C ILE A 483 -12.93 8.33 15.53
N VAL A 484 -13.38 7.07 15.43
CA VAL A 484 -13.09 6.01 16.42
C VAL A 484 -12.41 4.88 15.67
N ALA A 485 -11.13 4.64 15.96
CA ALA A 485 -10.33 3.69 15.20
C ALA A 485 -9.62 2.68 16.09
N VAL A 486 -9.33 1.51 15.51
CA VAL A 486 -8.30 0.57 15.97
C VAL A 486 -7.15 0.67 14.98
N SER A 487 -5.93 0.83 15.42
CA SER A 487 -4.77 0.80 14.54
C SER A 487 -3.48 0.42 15.26
N HIS A 488 -2.58 -0.23 14.51
CA HIS A 488 -1.19 -0.49 14.87
C HIS A 488 -0.20 0.40 14.08
N ASP A 489 -0.70 1.22 13.14
CA ASP A 489 0.11 2.18 12.39
C ASP A 489 0.54 3.35 13.28
N ARG A 490 1.83 3.37 13.65
CA ARG A 490 2.43 4.40 14.51
C ARG A 490 2.22 5.81 13.97
N LYS A 491 2.37 5.99 12.65
CA LYS A 491 2.19 7.29 11.99
C LYS A 491 0.72 7.73 11.98
N PHE A 492 -0.23 6.79 11.86
CA PHE A 492 -1.65 7.09 12.00
C PHE A 492 -1.99 7.52 13.43
N ILE A 493 -1.51 6.79 14.43
CA ILE A 493 -1.71 7.08 15.85
C ILE A 493 -1.17 8.47 16.19
N GLU A 494 0.07 8.78 15.79
CA GLU A 494 0.75 10.05 16.12
C GLU A 494 0.17 11.26 15.40
N ASN A 495 -0.25 11.11 14.12
CA ASN A 495 -0.59 12.28 13.29
C ASN A 495 -2.09 12.52 13.17
N VAL A 496 -2.93 11.48 13.31
CA VAL A 496 -4.38 11.60 13.12
C VAL A 496 -5.14 11.66 14.43
N CYS A 497 -4.69 10.91 15.46
CA CYS A 497 -5.47 10.73 16.68
C CYS A 497 -5.13 11.74 17.76
N ASP A 498 -6.18 12.31 18.40
CA ASP A 498 -6.06 13.25 19.51
C ASP A 498 -6.03 12.53 20.87
N LYS A 499 -6.62 11.32 20.92
CA LYS A 499 -6.74 10.50 22.13
C LYS A 499 -6.39 9.06 21.81
N VAL A 500 -5.55 8.46 22.64
CA VAL A 500 -5.11 7.06 22.48
C VAL A 500 -5.43 6.30 23.76
N TYR A 501 -6.09 5.16 23.62
CA TYR A 501 -6.44 4.29 24.74
C TYR A 501 -5.85 2.90 24.50
N MET A 502 -5.16 2.38 25.53
CA MET A 502 -4.67 1.00 25.53
C MET A 502 -5.73 0.08 26.16
N LEU A 503 -6.10 -0.98 25.44
CA LEU A 503 -6.97 -2.04 25.93
C LEU A 503 -6.12 -3.21 26.44
N ASP A 504 -6.29 -3.52 27.73
CA ASP A 504 -5.73 -4.70 28.38
C ASP A 504 -6.78 -5.41 29.26
N GLU A 505 -6.36 -6.38 30.08
CA GLU A 505 -7.26 -7.18 30.91
C GLU A 505 -7.98 -6.34 32.00
N ASP A 506 -7.38 -5.24 32.44
CA ASP A 506 -7.91 -4.33 33.47
C ASP A 506 -8.85 -3.27 32.90
N GLY A 507 -8.85 -3.06 31.56
CA GLY A 507 -9.77 -2.12 30.91
C GLY A 507 -9.13 -1.21 29.85
N LEU A 508 -9.64 0.03 29.75
CA LEU A 508 -9.14 1.07 28.86
C LEU A 508 -8.33 2.09 29.64
N HIS A 509 -7.06 2.25 29.26
CA HIS A 509 -6.14 3.19 29.88
C HIS A 509 -5.79 4.31 28.90
N SER A 510 -6.02 5.56 29.28
CA SER A 510 -5.60 6.71 28.47
C SER A 510 -4.07 6.80 28.43
N MET A 511 -3.52 6.89 27.21
CA MET A 511 -2.09 7.03 26.95
C MET A 511 -1.71 8.49 26.59
N MET A 512 -2.68 9.25 26.09
CA MET A 512 -2.60 10.67 25.75
C MET A 512 -3.92 11.37 26.11
#